data_e7f4eba62e0adce9ced0cac165c277b1
#
_entry.id   e7f4eba62e0adce9ced0cac165c277b1
#
_cell.length_a   1.000
_cell.length_b   1.000
_cell.length_c   1.000
_cell.angle_alpha   90.00
_cell.angle_beta   90.00
_cell.angle_gamma   90.00
#
_symmetry.space_group_name_H-M   'P 1'
#
loop_
_entity.id
_entity.type
_entity.pdbx_description
1 polymer ?
#
loop_
_entity_poly.entity_id
_entity_poly.type
_entity_poly.pdbx_seq_one_letter_code
_entity_poly.pdbx_strand_id
1 'polypeptide(L)'
;MSNSGFSREIFNEILIIKIASQLKANFTEFEHKLFVRKASLFNESCGLMKRANIIADALVECLPSDFNRSGQIIRSTFEPIQKNQSNWKNFIYMPYAMYIERKGCKKEHLELSYDLLREITKRFTSEFAIRTFLVNFPITTLKILKEWAYDQNPNVRRLASEG
;
A
#
# COMPACT_ATOMS: atom_id res chain seq x y z
N MET A 1 13.51 9.31 -21.91
CA MET A 1 12.66 8.11 -21.79
C MET A 1 11.38 8.52 -21.10
N SER A 2 10.22 8.32 -21.73
CA SER A 2 8.95 8.78 -21.17
C SER A 2 8.60 7.96 -19.92
N ASN A 3 8.17 8.62 -18.86
CA ASN A 3 7.71 8.03 -17.58
C ASN A 3 6.62 6.94 -17.76
N SER A 4 6.01 6.86 -18.94
CA SER A 4 4.96 5.91 -19.31
C SER A 4 5.45 4.48 -19.52
N GLY A 5 6.68 4.28 -20.03
CA GLY A 5 7.27 2.95 -20.24
C GLY A 5 7.53 2.23 -18.92
N PHE A 6 8.19 2.90 -17.98
CA PHE A 6 8.49 2.36 -16.65
C PHE A 6 7.24 1.98 -15.84
N SER A 7 6.18 2.81 -15.91
CA SER A 7 4.93 2.52 -15.21
C SER A 7 4.17 1.32 -15.79
N ARG A 8 4.31 1.03 -17.10
CA ARG A 8 3.73 -0.17 -17.73
C ARG A 8 4.44 -1.45 -17.29
N GLU A 9 5.75 -1.38 -17.14
CA GLU A 9 6.54 -2.53 -16.69
C GLU A 9 6.23 -2.90 -15.24
N ILE A 10 5.94 -1.93 -14.38
CA ILE A 10 5.66 -2.15 -12.96
C ILE A 10 4.21 -2.57 -12.74
N PHE A 11 3.24 -1.68 -13.02
CA PHE A 11 1.82 -1.98 -12.84
C PHE A 11 1.24 -2.55 -14.13
N ASN A 12 1.65 -3.77 -14.44
CA ASN A 12 1.15 -4.58 -15.54
C ASN A 12 0.09 -5.57 -15.05
N GLU A 13 -0.53 -6.30 -15.99
CA GLU A 13 -1.55 -7.29 -15.68
C GLU A 13 -1.02 -8.40 -14.75
N ILE A 14 0.23 -8.81 -14.89
CA ILE A 14 0.87 -9.84 -14.05
C ILE A 14 0.86 -9.42 -12.58
N LEU A 15 1.22 -8.17 -12.29
CA LEU A 15 1.21 -7.66 -10.92
C LEU A 15 -0.21 -7.57 -10.36
N ILE A 16 -1.19 -7.13 -11.17
CA ILE A 16 -2.59 -7.06 -10.75
C ILE A 16 -3.13 -8.46 -10.44
N ILE A 17 -2.85 -9.45 -11.28
CA ILE A 17 -3.23 -10.85 -11.04
C ILE A 17 -2.54 -11.39 -9.78
N LYS A 18 -1.27 -11.04 -9.53
CA LYS A 18 -0.56 -11.43 -8.30
C LYS A 18 -1.27 -10.87 -7.07
N ILE A 19 -1.62 -9.57 -7.06
CA ILE A 19 -2.39 -8.95 -5.96
C ILE A 19 -3.71 -9.69 -5.74
N ALA A 20 -4.46 -9.91 -6.83
CA ALA A 20 -5.76 -10.59 -6.79
C ALA A 20 -5.66 -12.00 -6.22
N SER A 21 -4.63 -12.76 -6.63
CA SER A 21 -4.41 -14.13 -6.18
C SER A 21 -4.01 -14.20 -4.71
N GLN A 22 -3.15 -13.29 -4.24
CA GLN A 22 -2.79 -13.20 -2.83
C GLN A 22 -3.98 -12.84 -1.94
N LEU A 23 -4.81 -11.88 -2.38
CA LEU A 23 -6.04 -11.51 -1.66
C LEU A 23 -7.02 -12.68 -1.63
N LYS A 24 -7.24 -13.37 -2.76
CA LYS A 24 -8.14 -14.53 -2.85
C LYS A 24 -7.69 -15.69 -1.97
N ALA A 25 -6.40 -15.93 -1.85
CA ALA A 25 -5.84 -16.98 -0.98
C ALA A 25 -6.10 -16.71 0.51
N ASN A 26 -6.19 -15.43 0.91
CA ASN A 26 -6.38 -15.02 2.31
C ASN A 26 -7.83 -14.57 2.62
N PHE A 27 -8.67 -14.41 1.59
CA PHE A 27 -10.06 -13.99 1.71
C PHE A 27 -10.89 -14.69 0.64
N THR A 28 -11.55 -15.78 1.02
CA THR A 28 -12.26 -16.69 0.08
C THR A 28 -13.43 -16.02 -0.64
N GLU A 29 -14.08 -15.02 -0.02
CA GLU A 29 -15.16 -14.25 -0.65
C GLU A 29 -14.64 -13.17 -1.61
N PHE A 30 -13.30 -12.97 -1.72
CA PHE A 30 -12.74 -11.95 -2.60
C PHE A 30 -13.10 -12.20 -4.07
N GLU A 31 -13.69 -11.18 -4.70
CA GLU A 31 -14.13 -11.23 -6.09
C GLU A 31 -12.96 -10.96 -7.06
N HIS A 32 -12.09 -11.97 -7.23
CA HIS A 32 -10.86 -11.91 -8.03
C HIS A 32 -11.07 -11.30 -9.43
N LYS A 33 -12.07 -11.77 -10.18
CA LYS A 33 -12.34 -11.29 -11.55
C LYS A 33 -12.80 -9.83 -11.59
N LEU A 34 -13.63 -9.43 -10.63
CA LEU A 34 -14.10 -8.06 -10.49
C LEU A 34 -12.92 -7.12 -10.19
N PHE A 35 -12.08 -7.51 -9.24
CA PHE A 35 -10.88 -6.74 -8.88
C PHE A 35 -9.94 -6.56 -10.08
N VAL A 36 -9.58 -7.65 -10.77
CA VAL A 36 -8.69 -7.57 -11.95
C VAL A 36 -9.28 -6.64 -13.01
N ARG A 37 -10.57 -6.76 -13.32
CA ARG A 37 -11.24 -5.87 -14.29
C ARG A 37 -11.15 -4.39 -13.87
N LYS A 38 -11.43 -4.07 -12.60
CA LYS A 38 -11.38 -2.68 -12.09
C LYS A 38 -9.96 -2.14 -12.00
N ALA A 39 -9.03 -2.94 -11.49
CA ALA A 39 -7.63 -2.58 -11.33
C ALA A 39 -6.89 -2.37 -12.67
N SER A 40 -7.42 -2.90 -13.77
CA SER A 40 -6.85 -2.76 -15.13
C SER A 40 -7.45 -1.60 -15.93
N LEU A 41 -8.30 -0.75 -15.34
CA LEU A 41 -8.95 0.38 -16.02
C LEU A 41 -8.00 1.57 -16.22
N PHE A 42 -6.83 1.34 -16.80
CA PHE A 42 -5.90 2.40 -17.16
C PHE A 42 -5.51 2.30 -18.64
N ASN A 43 -5.28 3.46 -19.25
CA ASN A 43 -4.78 3.56 -20.61
C ASN A 43 -3.24 3.69 -20.63
N GLU A 44 -2.69 3.71 -21.84
CA GLU A 44 -1.24 3.81 -22.06
C GLU A 44 -0.60 5.08 -21.50
N SER A 45 -1.33 6.18 -21.43
CA SER A 45 -0.83 7.47 -20.93
C SER A 45 -0.80 7.56 -19.39
N CYS A 46 -1.37 6.59 -18.67
CA CYS A 46 -1.40 6.61 -17.22
C CYS A 46 0.00 6.40 -16.64
N GLY A 47 0.49 7.40 -15.91
CA GLY A 47 1.73 7.31 -15.14
C GLY A 47 1.58 6.41 -13.90
N LEU A 48 2.71 6.15 -13.23
CA LEU A 48 2.84 5.21 -12.10
C LEU A 48 1.82 5.48 -10.98
N MET A 49 1.74 6.72 -10.49
CA MET A 49 0.83 7.11 -9.41
C MET A 49 -0.64 6.90 -9.79
N LYS A 50 -1.01 7.23 -11.04
CA LYS A 50 -2.39 7.05 -11.49
C LYS A 50 -2.78 5.59 -11.57
N ARG A 51 -1.88 4.70 -12.03
CA ARG A 51 -2.11 3.25 -12.04
C ARG A 51 -2.25 2.70 -10.63
N ALA A 52 -1.35 3.07 -9.71
CA ALA A 52 -1.44 2.68 -8.31
C ALA A 52 -2.75 3.15 -7.65
N ASN A 53 -3.21 4.37 -7.97
CA ASN A 53 -4.49 4.91 -7.51
C ASN A 53 -5.69 4.07 -8.01
N ILE A 54 -5.72 3.69 -9.29
CA ILE A 54 -6.78 2.84 -9.85
C ILE A 54 -6.83 1.48 -9.14
N ILE A 55 -5.66 0.89 -8.88
CA ILE A 55 -5.58 -0.38 -8.12
C ILE A 55 -6.09 -0.17 -6.68
N ALA A 56 -5.73 0.94 -6.04
CA ALA A 56 -6.21 1.26 -4.69
C ALA A 56 -7.73 1.51 -4.67
N ASP A 57 -8.32 2.13 -5.71
CA ASP A 57 -9.78 2.28 -5.86
C ASP A 57 -10.45 0.91 -5.97
N ALA A 58 -9.88 0.00 -6.76
CA ALA A 58 -10.38 -1.37 -6.86
C ALA A 58 -10.30 -2.13 -5.53
N LEU A 59 -9.25 -1.90 -4.72
CA LEU A 59 -9.16 -2.45 -3.36
C LEU A 59 -10.28 -1.92 -2.46
N VAL A 60 -10.59 -0.62 -2.53
CA VAL A 60 -11.68 -0.01 -1.74
C VAL A 60 -13.03 -0.64 -2.07
N GLU A 61 -13.26 -0.99 -3.33
CA GLU A 61 -14.53 -1.58 -3.78
C GLU A 61 -14.62 -3.09 -3.50
N CYS A 62 -13.50 -3.82 -3.52
CA CYS A 62 -13.50 -5.28 -3.45
C CYS A 62 -13.15 -5.85 -2.07
N LEU A 63 -12.59 -5.05 -1.17
CA LEU A 63 -12.32 -5.44 0.21
C LEU A 63 -13.54 -5.11 1.12
N PRO A 64 -13.66 -5.79 2.27
CA PRO A 64 -14.70 -5.48 3.25
C PRO A 64 -14.73 -4.00 3.64
N SER A 65 -15.92 -3.45 3.89
CA SER A 65 -16.09 -2.07 4.35
C SER A 65 -15.48 -1.83 5.74
N ASP A 66 -15.45 -2.86 6.58
CA ASP A 66 -14.77 -2.84 7.88
C ASP A 66 -13.26 -2.79 7.70
N PHE A 67 -12.64 -1.70 8.17
CA PHE A 67 -11.22 -1.45 8.00
C PHE A 67 -10.35 -2.45 8.78
N ASN A 68 -10.79 -2.89 9.96
CA ASN A 68 -10.02 -3.85 10.75
C ASN A 68 -9.91 -5.19 10.01
N ARG A 69 -11.03 -5.67 9.46
CA ARG A 69 -11.04 -6.91 8.65
C ARG A 69 -10.19 -6.76 7.40
N SER A 70 -10.38 -5.69 6.63
CA SER A 70 -9.61 -5.46 5.40
C SER A 70 -8.12 -5.24 5.65
N GLY A 71 -7.76 -4.55 6.75
CA GLY A 71 -6.37 -4.37 7.17
C GLY A 71 -5.68 -5.71 7.51
N GLN A 72 -6.37 -6.63 8.18
CA GLN A 72 -5.85 -7.98 8.47
C GLN A 72 -5.70 -8.81 7.18
N ILE A 73 -6.64 -8.71 6.24
CA ILE A 73 -6.53 -9.36 4.93
C ILE A 73 -5.30 -8.83 4.18
N ILE A 74 -5.10 -7.51 4.12
CA ILE A 74 -3.92 -6.90 3.50
C ILE A 74 -2.64 -7.38 4.19
N ARG A 75 -2.60 -7.38 5.53
CA ARG A 75 -1.44 -7.87 6.30
C ARG A 75 -1.06 -9.30 5.94
N SER A 76 -2.03 -10.17 5.77
CA SER A 76 -1.80 -11.59 5.44
C SER A 76 -1.20 -11.81 4.05
N THR A 77 -1.23 -10.80 3.17
CA THR A 77 -0.57 -10.84 1.85
C THR A 77 0.92 -10.44 1.91
N PHE A 78 1.41 -9.95 3.06
CA PHE A 78 2.77 -9.46 3.15
C PHE A 78 3.79 -10.62 3.12
N GLU A 79 4.63 -10.60 2.09
CA GLU A 79 5.73 -11.57 1.96
C GLU A 79 6.84 -11.30 2.99
N PRO A 80 7.63 -12.32 3.38
CA PRO A 80 8.81 -12.14 4.21
C PRO A 80 9.77 -11.11 3.61
N ILE A 81 10.41 -10.31 4.48
CA ILE A 81 11.39 -9.30 4.05
C ILE A 81 12.64 -10.02 3.54
N GLN A 82 12.95 -9.86 2.27
CA GLN A 82 14.15 -10.42 1.65
C GLN A 82 15.24 -9.36 1.52
N LYS A 83 16.45 -9.66 1.97
CA LYS A 83 17.58 -8.70 1.99
C LYS A 83 18.07 -8.24 0.60
N ASN A 84 17.74 -8.94 -0.48
CA ASN A 84 18.29 -8.71 -1.83
C ASN A 84 17.22 -8.68 -2.94
N GLN A 85 15.97 -8.32 -2.65
CA GLN A 85 14.96 -8.19 -3.71
C GLN A 85 15.14 -6.89 -4.51
N SER A 86 15.12 -7.04 -5.84
CA SER A 86 15.07 -5.88 -6.73
C SER A 86 13.83 -5.02 -6.43
N ASN A 87 14.03 -3.72 -6.26
CA ASN A 87 13.04 -2.76 -5.81
C ASN A 87 11.70 -2.77 -6.57
N TRP A 88 11.67 -3.19 -7.84
CA TRP A 88 10.45 -3.15 -8.66
C TRP A 88 9.34 -4.12 -8.18
N LYS A 89 9.70 -5.29 -7.62
CA LYS A 89 8.71 -6.23 -7.07
C LYS A 89 7.96 -5.66 -5.86
N ASN A 90 8.56 -4.72 -5.18
CA ASN A 90 8.01 -4.11 -3.97
C ASN A 90 6.95 -3.04 -4.27
N PHE A 91 6.82 -2.59 -5.52
CA PHE A 91 5.75 -1.67 -5.92
C PHE A 91 4.34 -2.24 -5.67
N ILE A 92 4.20 -3.56 -5.49
CA ILE A 92 2.95 -4.20 -5.07
C ILE A 92 2.39 -3.58 -3.76
N TYR A 93 3.25 -3.04 -2.90
CA TYR A 93 2.84 -2.44 -1.62
C TYR A 93 2.32 -1.00 -1.76
N MET A 94 2.58 -0.32 -2.88
CA MET A 94 2.13 1.05 -3.10
C MET A 94 0.60 1.20 -3.09
N PRO A 95 -0.19 0.40 -3.82
CA PRO A 95 -1.64 0.44 -3.75
C PRO A 95 -2.20 0.13 -2.35
N TYR A 96 -1.54 -0.76 -1.59
CA TYR A 96 -1.95 -1.04 -0.21
C TYR A 96 -1.74 0.18 0.71
N ALA A 97 -0.60 0.89 0.60
CA ALA A 97 -0.38 2.12 1.35
C ALA A 97 -1.42 3.20 1.00
N MET A 98 -1.78 3.33 -0.29
CA MET A 98 -2.85 4.23 -0.74
C MET A 98 -4.23 3.83 -0.22
N TYR A 99 -4.52 2.53 -0.14
CA TYR A 99 -5.75 2.02 0.48
C TYR A 99 -5.82 2.41 1.97
N ILE A 100 -4.72 2.20 2.71
CA ILE A 100 -4.63 2.56 4.14
C ILE A 100 -4.80 4.07 4.33
N GLU A 101 -4.19 4.89 3.48
CA GLU A 101 -4.38 6.33 3.47
C GLU A 101 -5.87 6.72 3.37
N ARG A 102 -6.60 6.12 2.44
CA ARG A 102 -8.01 6.46 2.16
C ARG A 102 -8.97 5.95 3.22
N LYS A 103 -8.79 4.72 3.69
CA LYS A 103 -9.73 4.05 4.59
C LYS A 103 -9.32 4.15 6.05
N GLY A 104 -8.02 4.22 6.31
CA GLY A 104 -7.43 4.16 7.63
C GLY A 104 -7.11 5.52 8.26
N CYS A 105 -7.12 6.63 7.50
CA CYS A 105 -6.87 7.97 8.05
C CYS A 105 -8.10 8.51 8.81
N LYS A 106 -8.49 7.78 9.86
CA LYS A 106 -9.59 8.10 10.77
C LYS A 106 -9.15 7.80 12.20
N LYS A 107 -9.66 8.56 13.18
CA LYS A 107 -9.26 8.47 14.60
C LYS A 107 -9.31 7.02 15.12
N GLU A 108 -10.38 6.30 14.83
CA GLU A 108 -10.62 4.92 15.29
C GLU A 108 -9.73 3.87 14.61
N HIS A 109 -9.03 4.24 13.53
CA HIS A 109 -8.19 3.34 12.73
C HIS A 109 -6.70 3.61 12.82
N LEU A 110 -6.27 4.65 13.57
CA LEU A 110 -4.88 5.13 13.57
C LEU A 110 -3.87 4.05 13.97
N GLU A 111 -4.15 3.31 15.04
CA GLU A 111 -3.23 2.28 15.54
C GLU A 111 -2.93 1.22 14.47
N LEU A 112 -3.97 0.61 13.90
CA LEU A 112 -3.82 -0.38 12.84
C LEU A 112 -3.17 0.22 11.59
N SER A 113 -3.52 1.45 11.24
CA SER A 113 -2.97 2.15 10.07
C SER A 113 -1.47 2.38 10.20
N TYR A 114 -1.00 2.88 11.33
CA TYR A 114 0.43 3.08 11.57
C TYR A 114 1.19 1.76 11.55
N ASP A 115 0.63 0.72 12.17
CA ASP A 115 1.25 -0.60 12.17
C ASP A 115 1.36 -1.18 10.75
N LEU A 116 0.31 -1.09 9.93
CA LEU A 116 0.34 -1.52 8.54
C LEU A 116 1.31 -0.68 7.69
N LEU A 117 1.33 0.64 7.84
CA LEU A 117 2.26 1.52 7.13
C LEU A 117 3.71 1.25 7.54
N ARG A 118 3.99 0.95 8.80
CA ARG A 118 5.31 0.53 9.27
C ARG A 118 5.73 -0.78 8.61
N GLU A 119 4.85 -1.77 8.54
CA GLU A 119 5.14 -3.05 7.88
C GLU A 119 5.35 -2.90 6.37
N ILE A 120 4.59 -2.03 5.71
CA ILE A 120 4.81 -1.68 4.30
C ILE A 120 6.16 -0.98 4.15
N THR A 121 6.51 -0.05 5.03
CA THR A 121 7.76 0.72 4.94
C THR A 121 9.00 -0.16 5.01
N LYS A 122 8.95 -1.29 5.68
CA LYS A 122 10.04 -2.28 5.68
C LYS A 122 10.30 -2.88 4.29
N ARG A 123 9.35 -2.81 3.36
CA ARG A 123 9.36 -3.42 2.01
C ARG A 123 9.37 -2.38 0.90
N PHE A 124 8.63 -1.30 1.08
CA PHE A 124 8.46 -0.20 0.14
C PHE A 124 8.15 1.09 0.89
N THR A 125 8.45 2.26 0.34
CA THR A 125 8.12 3.53 1.01
C THR A 125 6.61 3.75 1.14
N SER A 126 6.18 4.26 2.30
CA SER A 126 4.82 4.76 2.54
C SER A 126 4.80 6.27 2.86
N GLU A 127 5.85 6.99 2.45
CA GLU A 127 6.03 8.42 2.68
C GLU A 127 4.83 9.27 2.24
N PHE A 128 4.31 9.03 1.04
CA PHE A 128 3.13 9.74 0.52
C PHE A 128 1.89 9.50 1.39
N ALA A 129 1.70 8.29 1.92
CA ALA A 129 0.57 7.98 2.79
C ALA A 129 0.72 8.64 4.18
N ILE A 130 1.90 8.55 4.80
CA ILE A 130 2.12 9.10 6.15
C ILE A 130 1.93 10.62 6.20
N ARG A 131 2.19 11.34 5.11
CA ARG A 131 1.94 12.79 5.00
C ARG A 131 0.48 13.13 5.21
N THR A 132 -0.46 12.34 4.71
CA THR A 132 -1.89 12.54 4.93
C THR A 132 -2.25 12.38 6.41
N PHE A 133 -1.67 11.39 7.10
CA PHE A 133 -1.84 11.24 8.55
C PHE A 133 -1.22 12.41 9.32
N LEU A 134 -0.06 12.91 8.90
CA LEU A 134 0.60 14.05 9.53
C LEU A 134 -0.26 15.33 9.43
N VAL A 135 -0.93 15.55 8.30
CA VAL A 135 -1.84 16.69 8.11
C VAL A 135 -3.09 16.56 8.98
N ASN A 136 -3.71 15.37 9.04
CA ASN A 136 -4.98 15.18 9.72
C ASN A 136 -4.84 14.90 11.23
N PHE A 137 -3.74 14.28 11.66
CA PHE A 137 -3.46 13.87 13.03
C PHE A 137 -2.03 14.21 13.46
N PRO A 138 -1.61 15.50 13.41
CA PRO A 138 -0.20 15.89 13.55
C PRO A 138 0.42 15.43 14.86
N ILE A 139 -0.26 15.60 15.98
CA ILE A 139 0.28 15.25 17.31
C ILE A 139 0.55 13.75 17.42
N THR A 140 -0.43 12.92 17.03
CA THR A 140 -0.32 11.47 17.10
C THR A 140 0.71 10.95 16.10
N THR A 141 0.71 11.47 14.87
CA THR A 141 1.65 11.05 13.83
C THR A 141 3.09 11.41 14.20
N LEU A 142 3.33 12.63 14.70
CA LEU A 142 4.67 13.04 15.17
C LEU A 142 5.17 12.17 16.31
N LYS A 143 4.29 11.75 17.24
CA LYS A 143 4.67 10.81 18.30
C LYS A 143 5.15 9.48 17.72
N ILE A 144 4.40 8.91 16.80
CA ILE A 144 4.73 7.64 16.11
C ILE A 144 6.04 7.79 15.30
N LEU A 145 6.22 8.89 14.56
CA LEU A 145 7.45 9.12 13.79
C LEU A 145 8.68 9.25 14.72
N LYS A 146 8.54 9.85 15.89
CA LYS A 146 9.62 9.86 16.91
C LYS A 146 10.00 8.45 17.38
N GLU A 147 9.01 7.57 17.57
CA GLU A 147 9.27 6.16 17.90
C GLU A 147 9.96 5.44 16.74
N TRP A 148 9.50 5.68 15.50
CA TRP A 148 10.08 5.07 14.28
C TRP A 148 11.50 5.56 13.98
N ALA A 149 11.91 6.73 14.46
CA ALA A 149 13.29 7.19 14.34
C ALA A 149 14.31 6.27 15.04
N TYR A 150 13.85 5.43 15.97
CA TYR A 150 14.66 4.43 16.67
C TYR A 150 14.33 2.98 16.26
N ASP A 151 13.57 2.80 15.17
CA ASP A 151 13.21 1.46 14.69
C ASP A 151 14.45 0.65 14.27
N GLN A 152 14.39 -0.66 14.46
CA GLN A 152 15.48 -1.56 14.04
C GLN A 152 15.65 -1.57 12.50
N ASN A 153 14.55 -1.36 11.76
CA ASN A 153 14.57 -1.36 10.30
C ASN A 153 15.01 0.01 9.74
N PRO A 154 16.07 0.08 8.91
CA PRO A 154 16.60 1.35 8.40
C PRO A 154 15.61 2.12 7.51
N ASN A 155 14.71 1.43 6.77
CA ASN A 155 13.71 2.10 5.94
C ASN A 155 12.66 2.81 6.79
N VAL A 156 12.31 2.25 7.95
CA VAL A 156 11.37 2.88 8.90
C VAL A 156 12.03 4.11 9.54
N ARG A 157 13.31 4.02 9.96
CA ARG A 157 14.06 5.20 10.44
C ARG A 157 14.16 6.30 9.40
N ARG A 158 14.43 5.92 8.13
CA ARG A 158 14.51 6.86 7.02
C ARG A 158 13.18 7.58 6.80
N LEU A 159 12.06 6.87 6.79
CA LEU A 159 10.74 7.47 6.68
C LEU A 159 10.49 8.52 7.77
N ALA A 160 10.89 8.23 9.01
CA ALA A 160 10.71 9.14 10.13
C ALA A 160 11.51 10.44 10.01
N SER A 161 12.61 10.45 9.25
CA SER A 161 13.46 11.63 9.04
C SER A 161 13.17 12.41 7.76
N GLU A 162 12.56 11.78 6.75
CA GLU A 162 12.33 12.34 5.41
C GLU A 162 10.84 12.50 5.07
N GLY A 163 9.93 11.89 5.86
CA GLY A 163 8.47 11.80 5.64
C GLY A 163 7.66 13.04 5.95
#